data_305e7c40e8bc9536e4f953a7202e5b0b
#
_entry.id   305e7c40e8bc9536e4f953a7202e5b0b
#
_cell.length_a   1.000
_cell.length_b   1.000
_cell.length_c   1.000
_cell.angle_alpha   90.00
_cell.angle_beta   90.00
_cell.angle_gamma   90.00
#
_symmetry.space_group_name_H-M   'P 1'
#
loop_
_entity.id
_entity.type
_entity.pdbx_description
1 polymer ?
#
loop_
_entity_poly.entity_id
_entity_poly.type
_entity_poly.pdbx_seq_one_letter_code
_entity_poly.pdbx_strand_id
1 'polypeptide(L)'
;TVMRLKGTDGSGQITLSYFNAPYLKKVLQAGEQKVFKGVVKKRGNTLSMDQPKFYTTEEYLLLQNSMQPNYSLVKGLSNHIIQKAMKEALLQFPPDQDLLPEKIRKNEGFVSLFLALPDIHYPKERDSYLQA
;
A
#
# COMPACT_ATOMS: atom_id res chain seq x y z
N THR A 1 -5.45 0.43 27.06
CA THR A 1 -6.83 0.72 26.60
C THR A 1 -7.11 -0.15 25.37
N VAL A 2 -8.25 -0.85 25.39
CA VAL A 2 -8.71 -1.67 24.27
C VAL A 2 -9.99 -1.05 23.70
N MET A 3 -9.99 -0.80 22.38
CA MET A 3 -11.18 -0.38 21.65
C MET A 3 -11.72 -1.57 20.86
N ARG A 4 -13.00 -1.87 20.98
CA ARG A 4 -13.68 -2.91 20.20
C ARG A 4 -14.78 -2.30 19.37
N LEU A 5 -14.80 -2.63 18.10
CA LEU A 5 -15.82 -2.23 17.13
C LEU A 5 -16.47 -3.47 16.54
N LYS A 6 -17.73 -3.37 16.20
CA LYS A 6 -18.44 -4.39 15.43
C LYS A 6 -18.60 -3.90 14.01
N GLY A 7 -18.08 -4.67 13.05
CA GLY A 7 -18.29 -4.46 11.63
C GLY A 7 -19.33 -5.45 11.10
N THR A 8 -20.10 -5.03 10.12
CA THR A 8 -21.00 -5.88 9.35
C THR A 8 -20.93 -5.51 7.88
N ASP A 9 -21.03 -6.49 7.01
CA ASP A 9 -21.11 -6.32 5.55
C ASP A 9 -22.43 -6.86 4.96
N GLY A 10 -23.40 -7.15 5.82
CA GLY A 10 -24.67 -7.75 5.43
C GLY A 10 -24.66 -9.29 5.43
N SER A 11 -23.49 -9.93 5.31
CA SER A 11 -23.35 -11.40 5.37
C SER A 11 -23.11 -11.92 6.78
N GLY A 12 -22.55 -11.08 7.66
CA GLY A 12 -22.23 -11.46 9.03
C GLY A 12 -21.64 -10.31 9.85
N GLN A 13 -21.22 -10.65 11.06
CA GLN A 13 -20.59 -9.70 11.97
C GLN A 13 -19.18 -10.12 12.32
N ILE A 14 -18.29 -9.12 12.45
CA ILE A 14 -16.91 -9.32 12.88
C ILE A 14 -16.56 -8.33 13.99
N THR A 15 -15.77 -8.77 14.96
CA THR A 15 -15.24 -7.91 16.03
C THR A 15 -13.84 -7.44 15.65
N LEU A 16 -13.65 -6.11 15.62
CA LEU A 16 -12.35 -5.47 15.35
C LEU A 16 -11.79 -4.96 16.68
N SER A 17 -10.58 -5.39 17.03
CA SER A 17 -9.93 -5.00 18.30
C SER A 17 -8.69 -4.16 18.04
N TYR A 18 -8.62 -2.98 18.67
CA TYR A 18 -7.46 -2.11 18.63
C TYR A 18 -6.91 -1.90 20.03
N PHE A 19 -5.61 -2.03 20.17
CA PHE A 19 -4.89 -1.85 21.43
C PHE A 19 -4.10 -0.56 21.42
N ASN A 20 -4.16 0.19 22.51
CA ASN A 20 -3.42 1.44 22.71
C ASN A 20 -3.61 2.51 21.62
N ALA A 21 -4.80 2.58 21.03
CA ALA A 21 -5.11 3.49 19.93
C ALA A 21 -6.34 4.38 20.26
N PRO A 22 -6.28 5.25 21.27
CA PRO A 22 -7.43 6.07 21.69
C PRO A 22 -7.86 7.07 20.60
N TYR A 23 -6.93 7.48 19.73
CA TYR A 23 -7.20 8.39 18.63
C TYR A 23 -8.18 7.81 17.58
N LEU A 24 -8.26 6.48 17.47
CA LEU A 24 -9.14 5.83 16.50
C LEU A 24 -10.62 6.06 16.79
N LYS A 25 -11.01 6.41 18.01
CA LYS A 25 -12.39 6.79 18.33
C LYS A 25 -12.89 8.00 17.55
N LYS A 26 -11.98 8.89 17.14
CA LYS A 26 -12.30 10.06 16.32
C LYS A 26 -12.33 9.74 14.82
N VAL A 27 -11.60 8.71 14.41
CA VAL A 27 -11.41 8.34 12.99
C VAL A 27 -12.39 7.27 12.54
N LEU A 28 -12.75 6.33 13.43
CA LEU A 28 -13.67 5.24 13.15
C LEU A 28 -14.99 5.50 13.87
N GLN A 29 -15.95 6.06 13.15
CA GLN A 29 -17.27 6.35 13.69
C GLN A 29 -18.29 5.27 13.27
N ALA A 30 -19.30 5.07 14.11
CA ALA A 30 -20.38 4.14 13.78
C ALA A 30 -21.20 4.64 12.58
N GLY A 31 -21.52 3.75 11.66
CA GLY A 31 -22.26 4.06 10.43
C GLY A 31 -21.39 4.39 9.23
N GLU A 32 -20.07 4.51 9.40
CA GLU A 32 -19.16 4.69 8.26
C GLU A 32 -18.84 3.37 7.57
N GLN A 33 -18.71 3.43 6.24
CA GLN A 33 -18.19 2.33 5.44
C GLN A 33 -16.66 2.45 5.33
N LYS A 34 -15.96 1.40 5.75
CA LYS A 34 -14.50 1.28 5.67
C LYS A 34 -14.12 -0.13 5.23
N VAL A 35 -13.00 -0.26 4.56
CA VAL A 35 -12.41 -1.56 4.23
C VAL A 35 -11.38 -1.92 5.29
N PHE A 36 -11.56 -3.06 5.93
CA PHE A 36 -10.64 -3.58 6.94
C PHE A 36 -9.82 -4.72 6.37
N LYS A 37 -8.50 -4.63 6.49
CA LYS A 37 -7.55 -5.66 6.05
C LYS A 37 -6.75 -6.18 7.23
N GLY A 38 -6.84 -7.48 7.47
CA GLY A 38 -6.14 -8.13 8.58
C GLY A 38 -6.35 -9.64 8.57
N VAL A 39 -5.82 -10.30 9.58
CA VAL A 39 -5.99 -11.75 9.77
C VAL A 39 -7.27 -12.01 10.53
N VAL A 40 -8.19 -12.75 9.92
CA VAL A 40 -9.44 -13.17 10.56
C VAL A 40 -9.18 -14.36 11.46
N LYS A 41 -9.60 -14.24 12.72
CA LYS A 41 -9.60 -15.33 13.70
C LYS A 41 -11.04 -15.78 13.96
N LYS A 42 -11.26 -17.08 13.92
CA LYS A 42 -12.57 -17.68 14.23
C LYS A 42 -12.48 -18.41 15.58
N ARG A 43 -13.39 -18.06 16.49
CA ARG A 43 -13.59 -18.79 17.76
C ARG A 43 -15.07 -19.14 17.89
N GLY A 44 -15.40 -20.44 17.73
CA GLY A 44 -16.79 -20.86 17.64
C GLY A 44 -17.52 -20.16 16.50
N ASN A 45 -18.57 -19.44 16.79
CA ASN A 45 -19.33 -18.65 15.82
C ASN A 45 -18.91 -17.17 15.73
N THR A 46 -17.88 -16.75 16.46
CA THR A 46 -17.43 -15.36 16.47
C THR A 46 -16.21 -15.17 15.57
N LEU A 47 -16.29 -14.21 14.67
CA LEU A 47 -15.16 -13.75 13.86
C LEU A 47 -14.53 -12.52 14.52
N SER A 48 -13.21 -12.45 14.49
CA SER A 48 -12.47 -11.31 15.02
C SER A 48 -11.23 -10.99 14.21
N MET A 49 -10.83 -9.72 14.20
CA MET A 49 -9.52 -9.25 13.72
C MET A 49 -8.86 -8.41 14.80
N ASP A 50 -7.56 -8.62 15.01
CA ASP A 50 -6.76 -7.81 15.92
C ASP A 50 -5.90 -6.83 15.10
N GLN A 51 -5.97 -5.56 15.45
CA GLN A 51 -5.21 -4.48 14.82
C GLN A 51 -5.33 -4.44 13.27
N PRO A 52 -6.55 -4.57 12.68
CA PRO A 52 -6.67 -4.51 11.22
C PRO A 52 -6.29 -3.12 10.71
N LYS A 53 -5.67 -3.08 9.53
CA LYS A 53 -5.55 -1.85 8.76
C LYS A 53 -6.92 -1.49 8.21
N PHE A 54 -7.21 -0.21 8.14
CA PHE A 54 -8.46 0.27 7.55
C PHE A 54 -8.18 1.32 6.47
N TYR A 55 -9.08 1.38 5.52
CA TYR A 55 -9.00 2.26 4.36
C TYR A 55 -10.40 2.79 4.05
N THR A 56 -10.48 3.93 3.39
CA THR A 56 -11.71 4.30 2.68
C THR A 56 -11.90 3.35 1.48
N THR A 57 -13.10 3.27 0.95
CA THR A 57 -13.37 2.46 -0.24
C THR A 57 -12.53 2.92 -1.43
N GLU A 58 -12.39 4.22 -1.59
CA GLU A 58 -11.58 4.84 -2.66
C GLU A 58 -10.10 4.50 -2.53
N GLU A 59 -9.52 4.69 -1.33
CA GLU A 59 -8.13 4.33 -1.06
C GLU A 59 -7.86 2.85 -1.32
N TYR A 60 -8.80 1.98 -0.94
CA TYR A 60 -8.64 0.54 -1.16
C TYR A 60 -8.69 0.15 -2.64
N LEU A 61 -9.59 0.75 -3.41
CA LEU A 61 -9.67 0.53 -4.86
C LEU A 61 -8.39 0.98 -5.57
N LEU A 62 -7.83 2.13 -5.18
CA LEU A 62 -6.54 2.60 -5.71
C LEU A 62 -5.41 1.62 -5.36
N LEU A 63 -5.39 1.09 -4.13
CA LEU A 63 -4.40 0.11 -3.71
C LEU A 63 -4.54 -1.23 -4.43
N GLN A 64 -5.76 -1.68 -4.74
CA GLN A 64 -6.00 -2.92 -5.48
C GLN A 64 -5.51 -2.84 -6.94
N ASN A 65 -5.65 -1.67 -7.55
CA ASN A 65 -5.32 -1.45 -8.95
C ASN A 65 -3.87 -0.97 -9.17
N SER A 66 -3.07 -0.88 -8.12
CA SER A 66 -1.67 -0.46 -8.21
C SER A 66 -0.73 -1.49 -7.58
N MET A 67 0.36 -1.77 -8.26
CA MET A 67 1.46 -2.52 -7.68
C MET A 67 2.15 -1.62 -6.64
N GLN A 68 2.33 -2.16 -5.44
CA GLN A 68 2.99 -1.43 -4.36
C GLN A 68 4.39 -1.98 -4.14
N PRO A 69 5.43 -1.14 -4.14
CA PRO A 69 6.78 -1.59 -3.88
C PRO A 69 6.92 -2.12 -2.45
N ASN A 70 7.67 -3.19 -2.29
CA ASN A 70 8.00 -3.76 -1.00
C ASN A 70 9.51 -3.73 -0.81
N TYR A 71 9.98 -2.84 0.06
CA TYR A 71 11.39 -2.62 0.32
C TYR A 71 11.90 -3.50 1.47
N SER A 72 13.18 -3.87 1.41
CA SER A 72 13.86 -4.48 2.56
C SER A 72 13.93 -3.48 3.71
N LEU A 73 13.43 -3.89 4.88
CA LEU A 73 13.29 -3.01 6.03
C LEU A 73 14.42 -3.20 7.03
N VAL A 74 14.82 -2.12 7.67
CA VAL A 74 15.68 -2.12 8.86
C VAL A 74 14.88 -1.65 10.08
N LYS A 75 15.37 -1.97 11.26
CA LYS A 75 14.71 -1.59 12.52
C LYS A 75 14.47 -0.08 12.58
N GLY A 76 13.24 0.31 12.83
CA GLY A 76 12.82 1.72 12.93
C GLY A 76 12.29 2.33 11.63
N LEU A 77 12.41 1.66 10.47
CA LEU A 77 11.81 2.11 9.21
C LEU A 77 10.65 1.21 8.79
N SER A 78 9.53 1.81 8.47
CA SER A 78 8.39 1.10 7.89
C SER A 78 8.42 1.21 6.36
N ASN A 79 7.83 0.23 5.67
CA ASN A 79 7.70 0.27 4.21
C ASN A 79 7.02 1.55 3.71
N HIS A 80 6.01 2.03 4.45
CA HIS A 80 5.31 3.27 4.13
C HIS A 80 6.23 4.51 4.14
N ILE A 81 7.17 4.60 5.09
CA ILE A 81 8.13 5.71 5.15
C ILE A 81 9.04 5.69 3.92
N ILE A 82 9.56 4.50 3.56
CA ILE A 82 10.43 4.35 2.39
C ILE A 82 9.66 4.63 1.10
N GLN A 83 8.45 4.11 0.96
CA GLN A 83 7.59 4.40 -0.19
C GLN A 83 7.34 5.89 -0.36
N LYS A 84 7.00 6.60 0.72
CA LYS A 84 6.77 8.04 0.69
C LYS A 84 8.03 8.80 0.27
N ALA A 85 9.18 8.46 0.86
CA ALA A 85 10.46 9.09 0.52
C ALA A 85 10.85 8.85 -0.94
N MET A 86 10.69 7.62 -1.44
CA MET A 86 10.98 7.29 -2.84
C MET A 86 10.06 8.04 -3.81
N LYS A 87 8.78 8.09 -3.51
CA LYS A 87 7.82 8.85 -4.33
C LYS A 87 8.18 10.32 -4.39
N GLU A 88 8.53 10.92 -3.26
CA GLU A 88 8.95 12.31 -3.18
C GLU A 88 10.25 12.56 -3.94
N ALA A 89 11.23 11.67 -3.80
CA ALA A 89 12.50 11.75 -4.51
C ALA A 89 12.32 11.71 -6.05
N LEU A 90 11.50 10.79 -6.54
CA LEU A 90 11.21 10.68 -7.98
C LEU A 90 10.46 11.90 -8.54
N LEU A 91 9.64 12.57 -7.71
CA LEU A 91 8.94 13.79 -8.11
C LEU A 91 9.86 15.02 -8.13
N GLN A 92 10.75 15.14 -7.13
CA GLN A 92 11.62 16.31 -7.00
C GLN A 92 12.90 16.20 -7.84
N PHE A 93 13.40 14.98 -8.00
CA PHE A 93 14.65 14.67 -8.69
C PHE A 93 14.44 13.57 -9.74
N PRO A 94 13.64 13.85 -10.79
CA PRO A 94 13.49 12.87 -11.86
C PRO A 94 14.86 12.66 -12.52
N PRO A 95 15.19 11.44 -13.00
CA PRO A 95 16.42 11.20 -13.73
C PRO A 95 16.45 12.08 -14.99
N ASP A 96 17.46 12.93 -15.10
CA ASP A 96 17.62 13.89 -16.20
C ASP A 96 18.51 13.36 -17.33
N GLN A 97 19.33 12.36 -17.04
CA GLN A 97 20.27 11.76 -18.00
C GLN A 97 20.17 10.23 -17.97
N ASP A 98 20.25 9.63 -19.14
CA ASP A 98 20.38 8.19 -19.26
C ASP A 98 21.84 7.78 -19.07
N LEU A 99 22.07 6.72 -18.31
CA LEU A 99 23.42 6.18 -18.07
C LEU A 99 23.97 5.41 -19.28
N LEU A 100 23.09 4.92 -20.15
CA LEU A 100 23.46 4.18 -21.35
C LEU A 100 23.46 5.08 -22.59
N PRO A 101 24.49 5.01 -23.44
CA PRO A 101 24.45 5.67 -24.73
C PRO A 101 23.24 5.24 -25.56
N GLU A 102 22.58 6.18 -26.21
CA GLU A 102 21.34 5.97 -26.96
C GLU A 102 21.47 4.82 -27.98
N LYS A 103 22.63 4.70 -28.64
CA LYS A 103 22.90 3.65 -29.61
C LYS A 103 22.81 2.25 -28.98
N ILE A 104 23.38 2.07 -27.78
CA ILE A 104 23.32 0.80 -27.05
C ILE A 104 21.88 0.52 -26.61
N ARG A 105 21.23 1.50 -26.02
CA ARG A 105 19.86 1.38 -25.56
C ARG A 105 18.90 0.96 -26.67
N LYS A 106 19.00 1.59 -27.85
CA LYS A 106 18.16 1.24 -29.02
C LYS A 106 18.46 -0.15 -29.59
N ASN A 107 19.75 -0.51 -29.67
CA ASN A 107 20.13 -1.81 -30.23
C ASN A 107 19.68 -2.99 -29.37
N GLU A 108 19.73 -2.83 -28.05
CA GLU A 108 19.34 -3.87 -27.07
C GLU A 108 17.86 -3.79 -26.66
N GLY A 109 17.13 -2.79 -27.14
CA GLY A 109 15.70 -2.63 -26.81
C GLY A 109 15.45 -2.18 -25.39
N PHE A 110 16.44 -1.56 -24.70
CA PHE A 110 16.27 -1.10 -23.34
C PHE A 110 15.43 0.18 -23.27
N VAL A 111 14.56 0.26 -22.29
CA VAL A 111 13.84 1.50 -21.96
C VAL A 111 14.79 2.53 -21.35
N SER A 112 14.47 3.81 -21.43
CA SER A 112 15.27 4.85 -20.81
C SER A 112 15.18 4.80 -19.28
N LEU A 113 16.24 5.24 -18.60
CA LEU A 113 16.25 5.35 -17.14
C LEU A 113 15.12 6.22 -16.61
N PHE A 114 14.75 7.24 -17.38
CA PHE A 114 13.63 8.14 -17.07
C PHE A 114 12.27 7.40 -16.95
N LEU A 115 12.05 6.36 -17.75
CA LEU A 115 10.85 5.52 -17.70
C LEU A 115 11.04 4.34 -16.75
N ALA A 116 12.20 3.68 -16.81
CA ALA A 116 12.47 2.47 -16.03
C ALA A 116 12.40 2.73 -14.51
N LEU A 117 13.00 3.79 -14.02
CA LEU A 117 13.11 4.04 -12.59
C LEU A 117 11.73 4.28 -11.92
N PRO A 118 10.84 5.14 -12.46
CA PRO A 118 9.48 5.23 -11.94
C PRO A 118 8.69 3.93 -12.04
N ASP A 119 8.83 3.18 -13.14
CA ASP A 119 8.06 1.95 -13.36
C ASP A 119 8.51 0.78 -12.49
N ILE A 120 9.80 0.70 -12.11
CA ILE A 120 10.27 -0.27 -11.11
C ILE A 120 9.64 -0.01 -9.73
N HIS A 121 9.47 1.26 -9.34
CA HIS A 121 8.97 1.61 -8.03
C HIS A 121 7.44 1.75 -7.97
N TYR A 122 6.83 2.29 -9.03
CA TYR A 122 5.40 2.59 -9.11
C TYR A 122 4.83 2.28 -10.49
N PRO A 123 4.88 1.02 -10.91
CA PRO A 123 4.37 0.64 -12.23
C PRO A 123 2.87 0.91 -12.31
N LYS A 124 2.44 1.48 -13.42
CA LYS A 124 1.02 1.68 -13.73
C LYS A 124 0.35 0.36 -14.08
N GLU A 125 1.06 -0.47 -14.81
CA GLU A 125 0.62 -1.79 -15.25
C GLU A 125 1.74 -2.82 -15.04
N ARG A 126 1.36 -4.09 -15.01
CA ARG A 126 2.33 -5.19 -14.83
C ARG A 126 3.38 -5.22 -15.95
N ASP A 127 2.95 -4.92 -17.17
CA ASP A 127 3.82 -4.98 -18.33
C ASP A 127 4.90 -3.88 -18.31
N SER A 128 4.57 -2.69 -17.81
CA SER A 128 5.56 -1.63 -17.65
C SER A 128 6.66 -2.01 -16.64
N TYR A 129 6.32 -2.72 -15.57
CA TYR A 129 7.29 -3.24 -14.60
C TYR A 129 8.23 -4.29 -15.22
N LEU A 130 7.72 -5.15 -16.10
CA LEU A 130 8.52 -6.20 -16.72
C LEU A 130 9.47 -5.68 -17.81
N GLN A 131 9.23 -4.48 -18.33
CA GLN A 131 10.08 -3.81 -19.33
C GLN A 131 11.12 -2.88 -18.71
N ALA A 132 10.95 -2.49 -17.44
CA ALA A 132 11.83 -1.58 -16.72
C ALA A 132 13.04 -2.31 -16.13
#